data_a42e0c3817e4ec705e03fbba0bc63d58
#
_entry.id   a42e0c3817e4ec705e03fbba0bc63d58
#
_cell.length_a   1.000
_cell.length_b   1.000
_cell.length_c   1.000
_cell.angle_alpha   90.00
_cell.angle_beta   90.00
_cell.angle_gamma   90.00
#
_symmetry.space_group_name_H-M   'P 1'
#
loop_
_entity.id
_entity.type
_entity.pdbx_description
1 polymer ?
#
loop_
_entity_poly.entity_id
_entity_poly.type
_entity_poly.pdbx_seq_one_letter_code
_entity_poly.pdbx_strand_id
1 'polypeptide(L)'
;MRILVVEDEQGISNFLKQGLEEESFAVDVADNGKLGLELALSGNYDLLLLDWMLPGISGIELTRLFRKEYPATPIIFLTAKDTVDETVFGLQNGANDYIKKPFHFEELLVRIRVQMRNSVQNEEKLTLGPIVLEPEKHLVLLEGKEVALTQKEFALLEYLVRNKNKVCRRTRIIESVWDIHFDYNTGIIDVFINSLRKKLQLKKGEDYIQTIRGVGYMAKDL
;
A
#
# COMPACT_ATOMS: atom_id res chain seq x y z
N MET A 1 -0.43 -2.88 0.59
CA MET A 1 -0.07 -1.47 0.29
C MET A 1 -1.33 -0.69 0.04
N ARG A 2 -1.41 0.51 0.60
CA ARG A 2 -2.63 1.35 0.58
C ARG A 2 -2.35 2.66 -0.15
N ILE A 3 -3.17 2.97 -1.13
CA ILE A 3 -3.05 4.16 -1.98
C ILE A 3 -4.26 5.06 -1.73
N LEU A 4 -4.01 6.36 -1.53
CA LEU A 4 -5.06 7.36 -1.56
C LEU A 4 -5.09 8.00 -2.95
N VAL A 5 -6.25 7.98 -3.59
CA VAL A 5 -6.52 8.68 -4.85
C VAL A 5 -7.35 9.91 -4.53
N VAL A 6 -6.88 11.10 -4.90
CA VAL A 6 -7.64 12.34 -4.78
C VAL A 6 -7.86 12.90 -6.18
N GLU A 7 -9.10 12.74 -6.66
CA GLU A 7 -9.49 13.00 -8.06
C GLU A 7 -10.97 13.34 -8.10
N ASP A 8 -11.34 14.49 -8.64
CA ASP A 8 -12.72 14.96 -8.69
C ASP A 8 -13.52 14.42 -9.89
N GLU A 9 -12.84 13.99 -10.96
CA GLU A 9 -13.48 13.33 -12.09
C GLU A 9 -13.84 11.87 -11.74
N GLN A 10 -15.13 11.61 -11.52
CA GLN A 10 -15.61 10.29 -11.08
C GLN A 10 -15.26 9.15 -12.05
N GLY A 11 -15.17 9.45 -13.36
CA GLY A 11 -14.73 8.46 -14.37
C GLY A 11 -13.29 8.02 -14.17
N ILE A 12 -12.39 8.97 -13.87
CA ILE A 12 -10.97 8.70 -13.65
C ILE A 12 -10.77 8.02 -12.30
N SER A 13 -11.41 8.52 -11.24
CA SER A 13 -11.27 7.95 -9.91
C SER A 13 -11.77 6.50 -9.83
N ASN A 14 -12.89 6.17 -10.49
CA ASN A 14 -13.40 4.80 -10.57
C ASN A 14 -12.46 3.89 -11.38
N PHE A 15 -11.96 4.38 -12.51
CA PHE A 15 -10.98 3.65 -13.34
C PHE A 15 -9.70 3.34 -12.55
N LEU A 16 -9.17 4.33 -11.83
CA LEU A 16 -7.98 4.16 -11.00
C LEU A 16 -8.24 3.18 -9.86
N LYS A 17 -9.36 3.36 -9.15
CA LYS A 17 -9.74 2.47 -8.05
C LYS A 17 -9.80 1.03 -8.52
N GLN A 18 -10.60 0.76 -9.55
CA GLN A 18 -10.75 -0.60 -10.06
C GLN A 18 -9.42 -1.21 -10.51
N GLY A 19 -8.65 -0.51 -11.34
CA GLY A 19 -7.38 -1.03 -11.85
C GLY A 19 -6.37 -1.30 -10.73
N LEU A 20 -6.26 -0.39 -9.75
CA LEU A 20 -5.34 -0.58 -8.62
C LEU A 20 -5.79 -1.69 -7.67
N GLU A 21 -7.10 -1.87 -7.46
CA GLU A 21 -7.62 -2.99 -6.67
C GLU A 21 -7.38 -4.34 -7.36
N GLU A 22 -7.50 -4.42 -8.69
CA GLU A 22 -7.13 -5.61 -9.49
C GLU A 22 -5.65 -5.96 -9.31
N GLU A 23 -4.79 -4.95 -9.16
CA GLU A 23 -3.37 -5.09 -8.83
C GLU A 23 -3.09 -5.30 -7.34
N SER A 24 -4.14 -5.55 -6.55
CA SER A 24 -4.09 -5.88 -5.11
C SER A 24 -3.64 -4.74 -4.18
N PHE A 25 -3.77 -3.50 -4.59
CA PHE A 25 -3.68 -2.36 -3.70
C PHE A 25 -4.99 -2.17 -2.93
N ALA A 26 -4.91 -1.70 -1.69
CA ALA A 26 -6.07 -1.14 -0.99
C ALA A 26 -6.19 0.33 -1.40
N VAL A 27 -7.37 0.76 -1.87
CA VAL A 27 -7.54 2.08 -2.47
C VAL A 27 -8.67 2.84 -1.78
N ASP A 28 -8.34 4.00 -1.25
CA ASP A 28 -9.32 4.99 -0.84
C ASP A 28 -9.40 6.12 -1.87
N VAL A 29 -10.58 6.70 -2.02
CA VAL A 29 -10.84 7.77 -2.98
C VAL A 29 -11.43 8.98 -2.26
N ALA A 30 -10.92 10.16 -2.60
CA ALA A 30 -11.50 11.44 -2.24
C ALA A 30 -11.78 12.25 -3.51
N ASP A 31 -12.92 12.90 -3.58
CA ASP A 31 -13.41 13.68 -4.72
C ASP A 31 -13.08 15.17 -4.63
N ASN A 32 -12.39 15.59 -3.59
CA ASN A 32 -11.97 16.97 -3.37
C ASN A 32 -10.76 17.06 -2.45
N GLY A 33 -10.04 18.19 -2.52
CA GLY A 33 -8.80 18.37 -1.75
C GLY A 33 -8.98 18.41 -0.24
N LYS A 34 -10.15 18.86 0.27
CA LYS A 34 -10.42 18.90 1.72
C LYS A 34 -10.54 17.49 2.30
N LEU A 35 -11.39 16.65 1.69
CA LEU A 35 -11.54 15.26 2.06
C LEU A 35 -10.24 14.49 1.86
N GLY A 36 -9.53 14.76 0.74
CA GLY A 36 -8.22 14.18 0.46
C GLY A 36 -7.20 14.46 1.56
N LEU A 37 -7.13 15.70 2.04
CA LEU A 37 -6.23 16.06 3.14
C LEU A 37 -6.64 15.39 4.45
N GLU A 38 -7.93 15.36 4.77
CA GLU A 38 -8.44 14.72 5.98
C GLU A 38 -8.08 13.22 6.00
N LEU A 39 -8.33 12.51 4.91
CA LEU A 39 -7.96 11.10 4.77
C LEU A 39 -6.44 10.90 4.83
N ALA A 40 -5.68 11.71 4.11
CA ALA A 40 -4.23 11.62 4.08
C ALA A 40 -3.61 11.75 5.49
N LEU A 41 -4.11 12.67 6.31
CA LEU A 41 -3.60 12.92 7.67
C LEU A 41 -4.10 11.88 8.68
N SER A 42 -5.28 11.28 8.48
CA SER A 42 -5.87 10.29 9.40
C SER A 42 -5.48 8.84 9.08
N GLY A 43 -5.08 8.55 7.83
CA GLY A 43 -4.75 7.23 7.34
C GLY A 43 -3.25 6.98 7.23
N ASN A 44 -2.88 5.70 7.18
CA ASN A 44 -1.52 5.30 6.83
C ASN A 44 -1.53 4.89 5.35
N TYR A 45 -1.07 5.76 4.48
CA TYR A 45 -0.95 5.50 3.05
C TYR A 45 0.51 5.29 2.66
N ASP A 46 0.74 4.33 1.77
CA ASP A 46 2.06 4.04 1.22
C ASP A 46 2.37 4.93 0.03
N LEU A 47 1.33 5.51 -0.63
CA LEU A 47 1.45 6.43 -1.76
C LEU A 47 0.17 7.26 -1.92
N LEU A 48 0.32 8.50 -2.38
CA LEU A 48 -0.79 9.36 -2.78
C LEU A 48 -0.76 9.59 -4.29
N LEU A 49 -1.92 9.43 -4.96
CA LEU A 49 -2.19 9.90 -6.32
C LEU A 49 -3.08 11.13 -6.21
N LEU A 50 -2.59 12.28 -6.65
CA LEU A 50 -3.29 13.54 -6.49
C LEU A 50 -3.54 14.22 -7.83
N ASP A 51 -4.78 14.60 -8.13
CA ASP A 51 -4.97 15.58 -9.18
C ASP A 51 -4.37 16.93 -8.74
N TRP A 52 -3.77 17.60 -9.71
CA TRP A 52 -3.25 18.94 -9.51
C TRP A 52 -4.36 19.96 -9.22
N MET A 53 -5.46 19.88 -9.97
CA MET A 53 -6.59 20.80 -9.91
C MET A 53 -7.77 20.16 -9.19
N LEU A 54 -7.82 20.34 -7.89
CA LEU A 54 -8.90 19.85 -7.05
C LEU A 54 -9.81 21.00 -6.58
N PRO A 55 -11.10 20.77 -6.42
CA PRO A 55 -11.98 21.75 -5.80
C PRO A 55 -11.64 21.96 -4.32
N GLY A 56 -11.70 23.22 -3.89
CA GLY A 56 -11.39 23.62 -2.52
C GLY A 56 -9.90 23.79 -2.27
N ILE A 57 -9.23 22.77 -1.81
CA ILE A 57 -7.76 22.77 -1.59
C ILE A 57 -7.11 22.14 -2.82
N SER A 58 -6.20 22.86 -3.48
CA SER A 58 -5.48 22.32 -4.65
C SER A 58 -4.54 21.17 -4.26
N GLY A 59 -4.20 20.29 -5.23
CA GLY A 59 -3.26 19.19 -4.99
C GLY A 59 -1.90 19.67 -4.47
N ILE A 60 -1.42 20.82 -4.92
CA ILE A 60 -0.18 21.45 -4.43
C ILE A 60 -0.29 21.87 -2.96
N GLU A 61 -1.38 22.52 -2.60
CA GLU A 61 -1.60 22.95 -1.21
C GLU A 61 -1.75 21.74 -0.28
N LEU A 62 -2.50 20.72 -0.71
CA LEU A 62 -2.61 19.45 -0.01
C LEU A 62 -1.22 18.83 0.20
N THR A 63 -0.40 18.77 -0.85
CA THR A 63 0.98 18.27 -0.78
C THR A 63 1.81 19.02 0.27
N ARG A 64 1.78 20.35 0.27
CA ARG A 64 2.52 21.16 1.24
C ARG A 64 2.09 20.91 2.69
N LEU A 65 0.80 20.74 2.92
CA LEU A 65 0.27 20.46 4.25
C LEU A 65 0.64 19.05 4.70
N PHE A 66 0.47 18.06 3.82
CA PHE A 66 0.79 16.66 4.09
C PHE A 66 2.28 16.43 4.37
N ARG A 67 3.17 17.09 3.62
CA ARG A 67 4.63 16.98 3.79
C ARG A 67 5.16 17.40 5.16
N LYS A 68 4.41 18.22 5.90
CA LYS A 68 4.80 18.62 7.27
C LYS A 68 4.79 17.45 8.25
N GLU A 69 3.85 16.51 8.06
CA GLU A 69 3.65 15.35 8.93
C GLU A 69 4.27 14.06 8.33
N TYR A 70 4.22 13.94 6.99
CA TYR A 70 4.63 12.75 6.25
C TYR A 70 5.66 13.09 5.14
N PRO A 71 6.91 13.41 5.50
CA PRO A 71 7.91 13.86 4.53
C PRO A 71 8.35 12.77 3.54
N ALA A 72 8.25 11.49 3.91
CA ALA A 72 8.77 10.37 3.13
C ALA A 72 7.74 9.67 2.23
N THR A 73 6.42 9.83 2.48
CA THR A 73 5.38 9.14 1.70
C THR A 73 5.37 9.62 0.25
N PRO A 74 5.51 8.76 -0.75
CA PRO A 74 5.52 9.16 -2.15
C PRO A 74 4.21 9.82 -2.59
N ILE A 75 4.34 10.84 -3.43
CA ILE A 75 3.23 11.54 -4.07
C ILE A 75 3.46 11.59 -5.56
N ILE A 76 2.49 11.13 -6.35
CA ILE A 76 2.45 11.25 -7.81
C ILE A 76 1.31 12.17 -8.19
N PHE A 77 1.59 13.22 -8.96
CA PHE A 77 0.56 14.07 -9.52
C PHE A 77 -0.03 13.47 -10.80
N LEU A 78 -1.36 13.54 -10.89
CA LEU A 78 -2.10 13.35 -12.14
C LEU A 78 -2.44 14.74 -12.68
N THR A 79 -2.04 15.09 -13.89
CA THR A 79 -2.18 16.46 -14.36
C THR A 79 -2.50 16.55 -15.84
N ALA A 80 -3.43 17.44 -16.21
CA ALA A 80 -3.63 17.85 -17.60
C ALA A 80 -2.62 18.93 -18.05
N LYS A 81 -1.78 19.44 -17.12
CA LYS A 81 -0.83 20.50 -17.38
C LYS A 81 0.39 20.00 -18.15
N ASP A 82 0.86 20.81 -19.10
CA ASP A 82 1.77 20.38 -20.17
C ASP A 82 3.09 21.13 -20.22
N THR A 83 3.26 22.14 -19.35
CA THR A 83 4.46 22.98 -19.39
C THR A 83 5.57 22.44 -18.48
N VAL A 84 6.81 22.61 -18.92
CA VAL A 84 8.00 22.26 -18.14
C VAL A 84 8.00 23.01 -16.80
N ASP A 85 7.58 24.27 -16.80
CA ASP A 85 7.56 25.11 -15.60
C ASP A 85 6.59 24.56 -14.52
N GLU A 86 5.43 24.06 -14.93
CA GLU A 86 4.46 23.46 -14.01
C GLU A 86 4.97 22.13 -13.45
N THR A 87 5.60 21.32 -14.27
CA THR A 87 6.25 20.08 -13.83
C THR A 87 7.33 20.37 -12.79
N VAL A 88 8.22 21.30 -13.08
CA VAL A 88 9.28 21.73 -12.15
C VAL A 88 8.67 22.25 -10.85
N PHE A 89 7.62 23.07 -10.95
CA PHE A 89 6.93 23.61 -9.79
C PHE A 89 6.30 22.52 -8.90
N GLY A 90 5.68 21.49 -9.49
CA GLY A 90 5.11 20.36 -8.75
C GLY A 90 6.17 19.58 -7.97
N LEU A 91 7.28 19.24 -8.63
CA LEU A 91 8.39 18.52 -8.02
C LEU A 91 9.05 19.34 -6.90
N GLN A 92 9.25 20.66 -7.10
CA GLN A 92 9.79 21.56 -6.07
C GLN A 92 8.86 21.70 -4.86
N ASN A 93 7.55 21.47 -5.01
CA ASN A 93 6.59 21.53 -3.92
C ASN A 93 6.38 20.19 -3.20
N GLY A 94 7.23 19.19 -3.48
CA GLY A 94 7.30 17.95 -2.71
C GLY A 94 6.64 16.73 -3.37
N ALA A 95 6.22 16.80 -4.64
CA ALA A 95 5.87 15.61 -5.39
C ALA A 95 7.12 14.77 -5.72
N ASN A 96 6.95 13.46 -5.82
CA ASN A 96 8.02 12.53 -6.20
C ASN A 96 8.02 12.26 -7.71
N ASP A 97 6.84 12.36 -8.33
CA ASP A 97 6.65 12.14 -9.76
C ASP A 97 5.37 12.81 -10.24
N TYR A 98 5.14 12.79 -11.54
CA TYR A 98 3.91 13.24 -12.18
C TYR A 98 3.61 12.38 -13.38
N ILE A 99 2.34 12.31 -13.78
CA ILE A 99 1.88 11.66 -15.00
C ILE A 99 0.86 12.57 -15.70
N LYS A 100 1.02 12.72 -17.00
CA LYS A 100 0.16 13.58 -17.81
C LYS A 100 -1.12 12.85 -18.20
N LYS A 101 -2.26 13.50 -18.03
CA LYS A 101 -3.57 13.07 -18.57
C LYS A 101 -3.68 13.43 -20.07
N PRO A 102 -4.17 12.51 -20.95
CA PRO A 102 -4.54 11.12 -20.65
C PRO A 102 -3.32 10.21 -20.54
N PHE A 103 -3.39 9.21 -19.66
CA PHE A 103 -2.30 8.25 -19.44
C PHE A 103 -2.75 6.80 -19.62
N HIS A 104 -1.78 5.92 -19.85
CA HIS A 104 -1.99 4.48 -19.85
C HIS A 104 -1.84 3.94 -18.42
N PHE A 105 -2.73 3.02 -18.04
CA PHE A 105 -2.70 2.44 -16.68
C PHE A 105 -1.39 1.72 -16.37
N GLU A 106 -0.82 1.04 -17.36
CA GLU A 106 0.48 0.36 -17.23
C GLU A 106 1.61 1.34 -16.91
N GLU A 107 1.60 2.56 -17.51
CA GLU A 107 2.59 3.59 -17.18
C GLU A 107 2.46 4.03 -15.71
N LEU A 108 1.22 4.27 -15.27
CA LEU A 108 0.95 4.62 -13.87
C LEU A 108 1.45 3.53 -12.91
N LEU A 109 1.17 2.27 -13.19
CA LEU A 109 1.64 1.14 -12.38
C LEU A 109 3.16 1.08 -12.26
N VAL A 110 3.87 1.27 -13.38
CA VAL A 110 5.34 1.29 -13.37
C VAL A 110 5.84 2.43 -12.49
N ARG A 111 5.27 3.63 -12.59
CA ARG A 111 5.65 4.79 -11.77
C ARG A 111 5.37 4.56 -10.29
N ILE A 112 4.20 4.02 -9.96
CA ILE A 112 3.85 3.64 -8.58
C ILE A 112 4.92 2.68 -8.01
N ARG A 113 5.24 1.62 -8.75
CA ARG A 113 6.26 0.63 -8.34
C ARG A 113 7.64 1.25 -8.16
N VAL A 114 8.04 2.18 -9.03
CA VAL A 114 9.31 2.90 -8.92
C VAL A 114 9.35 3.78 -7.67
N GLN A 115 8.28 4.53 -7.39
CA GLN A 115 8.23 5.38 -6.19
C GLN A 115 8.19 4.56 -4.90
N MET A 116 7.50 3.46 -4.89
CA MET A 116 7.49 2.53 -3.76
C MET A 116 8.85 1.89 -3.53
N ARG A 117 9.63 1.62 -4.60
CA ARG A 117 11.00 1.11 -4.51
C ARG A 117 11.95 2.15 -3.89
N ASN A 118 11.82 3.41 -4.25
CA ASN A 118 12.67 4.49 -3.75
C ASN A 118 12.42 4.81 -2.27
N SER A 119 11.25 4.51 -1.73
CA SER A 119 10.98 4.59 -0.30
C SER A 119 11.70 3.51 0.51
N VAL A 120 12.24 2.50 -0.17
CA VAL A 120 13.01 1.39 0.39
C VAL A 120 14.38 1.36 -0.29
N GLN A 121 15.23 2.36 -0.01
CA GLN A 121 16.67 2.25 -0.31
C GLN A 121 17.33 1.28 0.69
N ASN A 122 16.99 0.03 0.57
CA ASN A 122 17.75 -1.15 0.94
C ASN A 122 17.06 -2.33 0.24
N GLU A 123 17.79 -3.31 -0.23
CA GLU A 123 17.27 -4.65 -0.54
C GLU A 123 16.74 -5.24 0.78
N GLU A 124 15.58 -4.75 1.22
CA GLU A 124 15.05 -5.12 2.53
C GLU A 124 14.52 -6.54 2.43
N LYS A 125 15.40 -7.48 2.75
CA LYS A 125 14.99 -8.85 3.03
C LYS A 125 14.29 -8.85 4.37
N LEU A 126 13.01 -9.02 4.37
CA LEU A 126 12.23 -9.23 5.58
C LEU A 126 12.42 -10.68 6.01
N THR A 127 12.76 -10.91 7.26
CA THR A 127 13.01 -12.26 7.78
C THR A 127 12.08 -12.62 8.93
N LEU A 128 11.64 -13.87 8.95
CA LEU A 128 10.86 -14.45 10.04
C LEU A 128 11.32 -15.91 10.25
N GLY A 129 12.27 -16.09 11.16
CA GLY A 129 12.97 -17.36 11.30
C GLY A 129 13.62 -17.81 9.98
N PRO A 130 13.30 -19.01 9.45
CA PRO A 130 13.85 -19.53 8.19
C PRO A 130 13.17 -18.94 6.95
N ILE A 131 12.16 -18.10 7.14
CA ILE A 131 11.38 -17.49 6.06
C ILE A 131 12.04 -16.16 5.67
N VAL A 132 12.34 -15.99 4.39
CA VAL A 132 12.86 -14.75 3.81
C VAL A 132 11.87 -14.23 2.78
N LEU A 133 11.45 -13.00 2.91
CA LEU A 133 10.65 -12.29 1.91
C LEU A 133 11.53 -11.27 1.20
N GLU A 134 11.47 -11.26 -0.10
CA GLU A 134 12.03 -10.23 -0.97
C GLU A 134 10.86 -9.47 -1.63
N PRO A 135 10.34 -8.39 -1.00
CA PRO A 135 9.13 -7.71 -1.45
C PRO A 135 9.21 -7.22 -2.90
N GLU A 136 10.35 -6.67 -3.28
CA GLU A 136 10.62 -6.17 -4.63
C GLU A 136 10.45 -7.23 -5.73
N LYS A 137 10.80 -8.48 -5.41
CA LYS A 137 10.69 -9.61 -6.34
C LYS A 137 9.40 -10.39 -6.18
N HIS A 138 8.57 -10.00 -5.22
CA HIS A 138 7.38 -10.76 -4.81
C HIS A 138 7.70 -12.23 -4.49
N LEU A 139 8.87 -12.46 -3.87
CA LEU A 139 9.46 -13.77 -3.65
C LEU A 139 9.45 -14.12 -2.17
N VAL A 140 9.06 -15.34 -1.86
CA VAL A 140 9.18 -15.93 -0.51
C VAL A 140 10.03 -17.18 -0.58
N LEU A 141 11.01 -17.24 0.28
CA LEU A 141 11.89 -18.38 0.44
C LEU A 141 11.70 -18.99 1.84
N LEU A 142 11.59 -20.30 1.92
CA LEU A 142 11.69 -21.09 3.16
C LEU A 142 12.94 -21.95 3.07
N GLU A 143 13.90 -21.72 3.96
CA GLU A 143 15.19 -22.42 3.93
C GLU A 143 15.88 -22.37 2.55
N GLY A 144 15.76 -21.22 1.86
CA GLY A 144 16.32 -21.00 0.52
C GLY A 144 15.51 -21.59 -0.64
N LYS A 145 14.38 -22.27 -0.39
CA LYS A 145 13.49 -22.80 -1.43
C LYS A 145 12.30 -21.90 -1.63
N GLU A 146 11.95 -21.61 -2.87
CA GLU A 146 10.83 -20.78 -3.21
C GLU A 146 9.49 -21.40 -2.79
N VAL A 147 8.62 -20.59 -2.19
CA VAL A 147 7.25 -20.95 -1.81
C VAL A 147 6.27 -20.08 -2.59
N ALA A 148 5.46 -20.73 -3.43
CA ALA A 148 4.46 -20.05 -4.24
C ALA A 148 3.28 -19.57 -3.36
N LEU A 149 3.16 -18.26 -3.20
CA LEU A 149 2.03 -17.60 -2.54
C LEU A 149 1.17 -16.87 -3.56
N THR A 150 -0.13 -16.78 -3.28
CA THR A 150 -1.00 -15.85 -4.00
C THR A 150 -0.70 -14.42 -3.55
N GLN A 151 -1.11 -13.43 -4.31
CA GLN A 151 -0.90 -12.02 -3.98
C GLN A 151 -1.42 -11.64 -2.58
N LYS A 152 -2.61 -12.12 -2.21
CA LYS A 152 -3.19 -11.84 -0.88
C LYS A 152 -2.46 -12.56 0.25
N GLU A 153 -1.99 -13.79 0.02
CA GLU A 153 -1.14 -14.50 0.98
C GLU A 153 0.20 -13.78 1.18
N PHE A 154 0.82 -13.33 0.08
CA PHE A 154 2.05 -12.57 0.14
C PHE A 154 1.87 -11.26 0.91
N ALA A 155 0.86 -10.46 0.56
CA ALA A 155 0.57 -9.19 1.21
C ALA A 155 0.26 -9.36 2.72
N LEU A 156 -0.46 -10.43 3.09
CA LEU A 156 -0.73 -10.75 4.50
C LEU A 156 0.56 -11.12 5.23
N LEU A 157 1.40 -11.96 4.64
CA LEU A 157 2.68 -12.36 5.24
C LEU A 157 3.61 -11.15 5.39
N GLU A 158 3.76 -10.34 4.35
CA GLU A 158 4.54 -9.12 4.36
C GLU A 158 4.08 -8.17 5.47
N TYR A 159 2.77 -7.90 5.55
CA TYR A 159 2.21 -7.04 6.60
C TYR A 159 2.56 -7.53 8.00
N LEU A 160 2.42 -8.84 8.25
CA LEU A 160 2.73 -9.43 9.55
C LEU A 160 4.23 -9.33 9.87
N VAL A 161 5.10 -9.58 8.89
CA VAL A 161 6.56 -9.55 9.09
C VAL A 161 7.07 -8.12 9.28
N ARG A 162 6.54 -7.14 8.57
CA ARG A 162 6.83 -5.71 8.80
C ARG A 162 6.42 -5.24 10.19
N ASN A 163 5.38 -5.86 10.76
CA ASN A 163 4.91 -5.61 12.11
C ASN A 163 5.37 -6.69 13.10
N LYS A 164 6.53 -7.31 12.87
CA LYS A 164 7.09 -8.36 13.70
C LYS A 164 7.15 -7.95 15.17
N ASN A 165 6.81 -8.88 16.06
CA ASN A 165 6.73 -8.69 17.52
C ASN A 165 5.61 -7.73 17.99
N LYS A 166 4.71 -7.31 17.08
CA LYS A 166 3.53 -6.51 17.43
C LYS A 166 2.26 -7.31 17.17
N VAL A 167 1.25 -7.09 18.01
CA VAL A 167 -0.07 -7.71 17.81
C VAL A 167 -0.82 -6.95 16.73
N CYS A 168 -1.03 -7.57 15.59
CA CYS A 168 -1.82 -7.05 14.49
C CYS A 168 -3.30 -7.39 14.72
N ARG A 169 -4.12 -6.39 15.01
CA ARG A 169 -5.57 -6.58 15.18
C ARG A 169 -6.21 -6.95 13.85
N ARG A 170 -7.25 -7.81 13.87
CA ARG A 170 -7.96 -8.28 12.67
C ARG A 170 -8.46 -7.12 11.79
N THR A 171 -9.02 -6.09 12.39
CA THR A 171 -9.50 -4.91 11.66
C THR A 171 -8.35 -4.23 10.90
N ARG A 172 -7.20 -4.05 11.54
CA ARG A 172 -6.03 -3.45 10.89
C ARG A 172 -5.44 -4.32 9.78
N ILE A 173 -5.47 -5.64 9.93
CA ILE A 173 -5.05 -6.56 8.86
C ILE A 173 -6.00 -6.41 7.66
N ILE A 174 -7.32 -6.39 7.87
CA ILE A 174 -8.30 -6.18 6.79
C ILE A 174 -8.06 -4.85 6.09
N GLU A 175 -7.95 -3.76 6.84
CA GLU A 175 -7.71 -2.41 6.29
C GLU A 175 -6.44 -2.32 5.45
N SER A 176 -5.39 -3.08 5.80
CA SER A 176 -4.08 -2.99 5.14
C SER A 176 -3.89 -3.98 3.98
N VAL A 177 -4.58 -5.12 4.00
CA VAL A 177 -4.39 -6.20 3.02
C VAL A 177 -5.60 -6.36 2.11
N TRP A 178 -6.80 -6.04 2.60
CA TRP A 178 -8.06 -6.01 1.86
C TRP A 178 -8.60 -4.58 1.88
N ASP A 179 -9.58 -4.27 1.09
CA ASP A 179 -10.20 -2.94 1.05
C ASP A 179 -11.01 -2.64 2.31
N ILE A 180 -11.13 -1.35 2.68
CA ILE A 180 -11.95 -0.83 3.80
C ILE A 180 -13.44 -1.19 3.63
N HIS A 181 -13.89 -1.34 2.38
CA HIS A 181 -15.28 -1.64 2.05
C HIS A 181 -15.61 -3.14 2.03
N PHE A 182 -14.64 -3.98 2.37
CA PHE A 182 -14.91 -5.41 2.51
C PHE A 182 -15.80 -5.59 3.75
N ASP A 183 -17.02 -6.09 3.55
CA ASP A 183 -17.94 -6.47 4.63
C ASP A 183 -17.14 -7.18 5.72
N TYR A 184 -17.22 -6.72 6.95
CA TYR A 184 -16.32 -7.07 8.08
C TYR A 184 -16.31 -8.57 8.46
N ASN A 185 -16.30 -9.45 7.47
CA ASN A 185 -16.09 -10.88 7.73
C ASN A 185 -14.60 -11.16 8.01
N THR A 186 -14.16 -10.79 9.23
CA THR A 186 -12.78 -11.02 9.68
C THR A 186 -12.39 -12.50 9.68
N GLY A 187 -13.33 -13.42 9.47
CA GLY A 187 -13.06 -14.86 9.32
C GLY A 187 -12.24 -15.22 8.09
N ILE A 188 -12.23 -14.36 7.07
CA ILE A 188 -11.39 -14.56 5.89
C ILE A 188 -9.90 -14.63 6.25
N ILE A 189 -9.46 -13.84 7.23
CA ILE A 189 -8.07 -13.84 7.69
C ILE A 189 -7.66 -15.24 8.19
N ASP A 190 -8.54 -15.92 8.92
CA ASP A 190 -8.24 -17.26 9.46
C ASP A 190 -7.97 -18.26 8.33
N VAL A 191 -8.69 -18.14 7.20
CA VAL A 191 -8.48 -18.97 6.01
C VAL A 191 -7.10 -18.73 5.42
N PHE A 192 -6.72 -17.46 5.24
CA PHE A 192 -5.41 -17.09 4.68
C PHE A 192 -4.25 -17.44 5.63
N ILE A 193 -4.42 -17.25 6.93
CA ILE A 193 -3.42 -17.66 7.93
C ILE A 193 -3.21 -19.17 7.90
N ASN A 194 -4.30 -19.95 7.83
CA ASN A 194 -4.19 -21.41 7.74
C ASN A 194 -3.52 -21.86 6.43
N SER A 195 -3.82 -21.18 5.32
CA SER A 195 -3.14 -21.42 4.05
C SER A 195 -1.65 -21.12 4.12
N LEU A 196 -1.27 -19.95 4.69
CA LEU A 196 0.13 -19.58 4.92
C LEU A 196 0.86 -20.60 5.77
N ARG A 197 0.30 -21.00 6.91
CA ARG A 197 0.89 -22.01 7.78
C ARG A 197 1.15 -23.32 7.06
N LYS A 198 0.20 -23.77 6.22
CA LYS A 198 0.33 -24.98 5.41
C LYS A 198 1.44 -24.85 4.37
N LYS A 199 1.46 -23.74 3.61
CA LYS A 199 2.45 -23.51 2.53
C LYS A 199 3.85 -23.30 3.09
N LEU A 200 3.98 -22.61 4.22
CA LEU A 200 5.23 -22.39 4.94
C LEU A 200 5.62 -23.57 5.85
N GLN A 201 4.89 -24.68 5.79
CA GLN A 201 5.17 -25.92 6.54
C GLN A 201 5.36 -25.69 8.05
N LEU A 202 4.67 -24.69 8.62
CA LEU A 202 4.80 -24.34 10.03
C LEU A 202 4.18 -25.44 10.90
N LYS A 203 5.01 -26.07 11.73
CA LYS A 203 4.57 -27.13 12.65
C LYS A 203 3.91 -26.53 13.88
N LYS A 204 3.02 -27.30 14.51
CA LYS A 204 2.42 -26.91 15.78
C LYS A 204 3.50 -26.85 16.86
N GLY A 205 3.77 -25.66 17.39
CA GLY A 205 4.86 -25.40 18.38
C GLY A 205 6.04 -24.62 17.80
N GLU A 206 6.22 -24.62 16.46
CA GLU A 206 7.21 -23.82 15.73
C GLU A 206 6.49 -22.79 14.83
N ASP A 207 5.39 -22.20 15.36
CA ASP A 207 4.52 -21.33 14.58
C ASP A 207 4.98 -19.87 14.71
N TYR A 208 5.71 -19.43 13.68
CA TYR A 208 6.16 -18.03 13.56
C TYR A 208 5.00 -17.04 13.41
N ILE A 209 3.77 -17.50 13.11
CA ILE A 209 2.56 -16.68 13.06
C ILE A 209 1.64 -17.10 14.21
N GLN A 210 1.76 -16.44 15.34
CA GLN A 210 0.99 -16.74 16.53
C GLN A 210 -0.42 -16.17 16.47
N THR A 211 -1.41 -16.96 16.90
CA THR A 211 -2.79 -16.48 17.10
C THR A 211 -2.95 -15.90 18.47
N ILE A 212 -3.30 -14.62 18.56
CA ILE A 212 -3.68 -13.96 19.81
C ILE A 212 -5.20 -14.01 19.92
N ARG A 213 -5.70 -14.95 20.74
CA ARG A 213 -7.14 -15.24 20.83
C ARG A 213 -7.95 -13.98 21.12
N GLY A 214 -9.02 -13.76 20.34
CA GLY A 214 -9.92 -12.61 20.48
C GLY A 214 -9.35 -11.27 19.99
N VAL A 215 -8.08 -11.21 19.53
CA VAL A 215 -7.41 -9.97 19.13
C VAL A 215 -6.96 -10.00 17.66
N GLY A 216 -6.12 -10.97 17.29
CA GLY A 216 -5.53 -11.02 15.96
C GLY A 216 -4.34 -11.97 15.86
N TYR A 217 -3.30 -11.53 15.17
CA TYR A 217 -2.11 -12.32 14.88
C TYR A 217 -0.83 -11.56 15.16
N MET A 218 0.25 -12.28 15.39
CA MET A 218 1.57 -11.72 15.61
C MET A 218 2.62 -12.59 14.92
N ALA A 219 3.44 -11.98 14.05
CA ALA A 219 4.65 -12.62 13.58
C ALA A 219 5.75 -12.48 14.63
N LYS A 220 6.43 -13.58 14.95
CA LYS A 220 7.48 -13.61 15.98
C LYS A 220 8.52 -14.66 15.63
N ASP A 221 9.81 -14.35 15.84
CA ASP A 221 10.86 -15.37 15.83
C ASP A 221 10.71 -16.27 17.07
N LEU A 222 11.10 -17.53 16.93
CA LEU A 222 11.09 -18.52 18.00
C LEU A 222 12.34 -18.42 18.85
#